data_cefee93bffd66e71eaa0587dc529a089
#
_entry.id   cefee93bffd66e71eaa0587dc529a089
#
_cell.length_a   1.000
_cell.length_b   1.000
_cell.length_c   1.000
_cell.angle_alpha   90.00
_cell.angle_beta   90.00
_cell.angle_gamma   90.00
#
_symmetry.space_group_name_H-M   'P 1'
#
loop_
_entity.id
_entity.type
_entity.pdbx_description
1 polymer ?
#
loop_
_entity_poly.entity_id
_entity_poly.type
_entity_poly.pdbx_seq_one_letter_code
_entity_poly.pdbx_strand_id
1 'polypeptide(L)'
;MSEPNRFRRWRRLVPWAAAAAVLAACSGPGADVSSTTNAPVAVGDLRKVAVVTHGSPGDAFWNVVKNGSEAAGKDLGVTIEYNSSGDPGQQARLIDNAVTQRVDGLVVSMANPDALLPSIRKAIAAGIPVVTINSGEGRSAEAGAIGHVGQSEKLAGEAAGKRLADAGKRKLLCVIHEAGNVGASDRCAGATQGFGNTVTIQVDINNPVDIQARIKGALEADPAIDAVLALNSQVAARAVGGAQDARSTATVATFDLNTDVVAAIRAGSLLFAVDQQQYEQGYLPVVMLKLYKSNLNTVGGGRPVQTGPAFVDRDNVDAVAELVGQGTR
;
A
#
# COMPACT_ATOMS: atom_id res chain seq x y z
N MET A 1 29.42 23.41 -80.93
CA MET A 1 28.97 24.44 -81.91
C MET A 1 27.93 25.29 -81.18
N SER A 2 28.34 26.55 -81.07
CA SER A 2 27.56 27.81 -80.99
C SER A 2 26.71 28.12 -79.78
N GLU A 3 27.31 28.96 -78.99
CA GLU A 3 26.75 30.12 -78.28
C GLU A 3 25.77 30.98 -79.09
N PRO A 4 25.33 32.15 -78.55
CA PRO A 4 24.99 32.71 -77.25
C PRO A 4 23.71 33.61 -77.28
N ASN A 5 23.31 34.21 -76.24
CA ASN A 5 23.11 35.67 -76.00
C ASN A 5 21.99 36.01 -75.03
N ARG A 6 22.38 36.74 -74.04
CA ARG A 6 22.35 38.17 -73.70
C ARG A 6 21.03 38.76 -73.20
N PHE A 7 21.18 39.27 -71.97
CA PHE A 7 20.67 40.54 -71.37
C PHE A 7 19.19 40.90 -71.41
N ARG A 8 18.60 41.10 -70.21
CA ARG A 8 18.25 42.48 -69.89
C ARG A 8 17.86 42.62 -68.40
N ARG A 9 18.57 43.51 -67.70
CA ARG A 9 18.21 44.02 -66.34
C ARG A 9 16.91 44.83 -66.45
N TRP A 10 16.02 44.66 -65.45
CA TRP A 10 15.13 45.74 -64.97
C TRP A 10 14.98 45.67 -63.46
N ARG A 11 15.51 46.68 -62.78
CA ARG A 11 15.24 47.03 -61.43
C ARG A 11 13.82 47.56 -61.36
N ARG A 12 13.01 47.01 -60.47
CA ARG A 12 11.87 47.75 -59.91
C ARG A 12 11.83 47.48 -58.40
N LEU A 13 11.94 48.54 -57.61
CA LEU A 13 11.67 48.72 -56.22
C LEU A 13 10.18 48.57 -56.02
N VAL A 14 9.76 47.75 -55.04
CA VAL A 14 8.43 47.81 -54.40
C VAL A 14 8.54 47.25 -52.97
N PRO A 15 7.71 47.72 -52.03
CA PRO A 15 8.08 47.96 -50.63
C PRO A 15 7.80 46.77 -49.71
N TRP A 16 8.36 46.85 -48.53
CA TRP A 16 8.16 45.97 -47.41
C TRP A 16 6.69 45.97 -46.95
N ALA A 17 6.01 44.84 -47.09
CA ALA A 17 4.79 44.51 -46.36
C ALA A 17 5.12 43.48 -45.31
N ALA A 18 5.00 43.88 -44.04
CA ALA A 18 5.13 43.00 -42.88
C ALA A 18 4.00 41.97 -42.90
N ALA A 19 4.30 40.72 -43.12
CA ALA A 19 3.36 39.62 -42.90
C ALA A 19 3.61 39.05 -41.50
N ALA A 20 2.71 39.38 -40.55
CA ALA A 20 2.65 38.71 -39.24
C ALA A 20 2.20 37.27 -39.45
N ALA A 21 3.10 36.31 -39.28
CA ALA A 21 2.76 34.90 -39.20
C ALA A 21 2.13 34.60 -37.84
N VAL A 22 0.83 34.34 -37.87
CA VAL A 22 0.10 33.80 -36.69
C VAL A 22 0.49 32.32 -36.57
N LEU A 23 1.32 32.01 -35.58
CA LEU A 23 1.58 30.65 -35.15
C LEU A 23 0.34 30.16 -34.38
N ALA A 24 -0.52 29.39 -35.04
CA ALA A 24 -1.56 28.63 -34.40
C ALA A 24 -0.89 27.47 -33.61
N ALA A 25 -0.72 27.65 -32.30
CA ALA A 25 -0.34 26.57 -31.41
C ALA A 25 -1.50 25.60 -31.29
N CYS A 26 -1.32 24.36 -31.76
CA CYS A 26 -2.20 23.24 -31.44
C CYS A 26 -2.03 22.91 -29.96
N SER A 27 -2.91 23.44 -29.10
CA SER A 27 -3.08 22.98 -27.74
C SER A 27 -3.90 21.67 -27.78
N GLY A 28 -3.19 20.54 -27.71
CA GLY A 28 -3.81 19.27 -27.32
C GLY A 28 -4.27 19.34 -25.86
N PRO A 29 -5.25 18.53 -25.44
CA PRO A 29 -5.67 18.50 -24.06
C PRO A 29 -4.54 17.95 -23.19
N GLY A 30 -3.73 18.84 -22.65
CA GLY A 30 -2.80 18.55 -21.56
C GLY A 30 -3.61 18.25 -20.33
N ALA A 31 -3.41 17.07 -19.75
CA ALA A 31 -3.91 16.76 -18.42
C ALA A 31 -3.38 17.85 -17.48
N ASP A 32 -4.29 18.62 -16.91
CA ASP A 32 -3.97 19.59 -15.87
C ASP A 32 -3.36 18.83 -14.67
N VAL A 33 -2.04 18.83 -14.58
CA VAL A 33 -1.35 18.50 -13.35
C VAL A 33 -1.62 19.68 -12.43
N SER A 34 -2.67 19.58 -11.62
CA SER A 34 -2.97 20.55 -10.56
C SER A 34 -1.77 20.63 -9.63
N SER A 35 -0.94 21.63 -9.84
CA SER A 35 0.13 22.00 -8.91
C SER A 35 -0.53 22.57 -7.65
N THR A 36 -0.81 21.69 -6.69
CA THR A 36 -1.07 22.12 -5.32
C THR A 36 0.17 22.85 -4.83
N THR A 37 0.07 24.14 -4.62
CA THR A 37 1.10 24.96 -4.00
C THR A 37 1.23 24.57 -2.54
N ASN A 38 1.96 23.50 -2.27
CA ASN A 38 2.41 23.17 -0.92
C ASN A 38 3.46 24.19 -0.49
N ALA A 39 3.47 24.55 0.80
CA ALA A 39 4.51 25.41 1.36
C ALA A 39 5.89 24.86 0.95
N PRO A 40 6.86 25.72 0.57
CA PRO A 40 8.15 25.24 0.11
C PRO A 40 8.82 24.43 1.23
N VAL A 41 8.99 23.13 1.00
CA VAL A 41 9.75 22.29 1.92
C VAL A 41 11.20 22.72 1.84
N ALA A 42 11.76 23.18 2.94
CA ALA A 42 13.16 23.55 3.00
C ALA A 42 14.05 22.30 2.82
N VAL A 43 14.97 22.36 1.87
CA VAL A 43 16.05 21.39 1.73
C VAL A 43 16.89 21.38 3.01
N GLY A 44 17.22 20.19 3.53
CA GLY A 44 17.96 20.06 4.77
C GLY A 44 18.21 18.60 5.16
N ASP A 45 18.70 18.40 6.34
CA ASP A 45 18.90 17.04 6.86
C ASP A 45 17.60 16.42 7.36
N LEU A 46 17.45 15.13 7.11
CA LEU A 46 16.47 14.28 7.77
C LEU A 46 17.12 13.68 9.02
N ARG A 47 16.71 14.09 10.20
CA ARG A 47 17.25 13.62 11.48
C ARG A 47 16.26 12.81 12.30
N LYS A 48 14.97 13.13 12.21
CA LYS A 48 13.90 12.53 12.99
C LYS A 48 12.68 12.25 12.13
N VAL A 49 12.23 11.00 12.12
CA VAL A 49 11.00 10.58 11.43
C VAL A 49 10.05 9.95 12.43
N ALA A 50 8.81 10.41 12.43
CA ALA A 50 7.73 9.70 13.11
C ALA A 50 7.09 8.67 12.15
N VAL A 51 6.89 7.46 12.65
CA VAL A 51 6.15 6.39 11.98
C VAL A 51 4.90 6.12 12.79
N VAL A 52 3.73 6.42 12.23
CA VAL A 52 2.44 6.32 12.91
C VAL A 52 1.54 5.33 12.16
N THR A 53 1.31 4.16 12.77
CA THR A 53 0.55 3.08 12.14
C THR A 53 -0.75 2.78 12.87
N HIS A 54 -1.63 1.98 12.23
CA HIS A 54 -2.90 1.52 12.85
C HIS A 54 -2.77 0.14 13.53
N GLY A 55 -1.53 -0.32 13.78
CA GLY A 55 -1.29 -1.59 14.44
C GLY A 55 -1.74 -1.63 15.89
N SER A 56 -2.17 -2.80 16.33
CA SER A 56 -2.40 -3.11 17.74
C SER A 56 -1.11 -3.63 18.40
N PRO A 57 -0.96 -3.52 19.72
CA PRO A 57 0.17 -4.10 20.43
C PRO A 57 0.28 -5.61 20.19
N GLY A 58 1.48 -6.08 19.81
CA GLY A 58 1.75 -7.50 19.55
C GLY A 58 1.38 -7.98 18.16
N ASP A 59 0.92 -7.12 17.26
CA ASP A 59 0.67 -7.47 15.86
C ASP A 59 1.97 -7.79 15.14
N ALA A 60 2.09 -9.03 14.67
CA ALA A 60 3.30 -9.53 13.99
C ALA A 60 3.61 -8.75 12.71
N PHE A 61 2.59 -8.36 11.94
CA PHE A 61 2.74 -7.55 10.73
C PHE A 61 3.43 -6.22 11.04
N TRP A 62 2.88 -5.48 12.02
CA TRP A 62 3.39 -4.14 12.36
C TRP A 62 4.75 -4.18 13.05
N ASN A 63 5.11 -5.29 13.71
CA ASN A 63 6.47 -5.49 14.22
C ASN A 63 7.49 -5.57 13.08
N VAL A 64 7.18 -6.23 11.97
CA VAL A 64 8.07 -6.29 10.79
C VAL A 64 8.19 -4.93 10.11
N VAL A 65 7.10 -4.17 9.98
CA VAL A 65 7.14 -2.77 9.50
C VAL A 65 8.04 -1.91 10.40
N LYS A 66 7.90 -2.05 11.73
CA LYS A 66 8.75 -1.36 12.70
C LYS A 66 10.22 -1.72 12.49
N ASN A 67 10.55 -3.01 12.40
CA ASN A 67 11.91 -3.47 12.16
C ASN A 67 12.52 -2.85 10.89
N GLY A 68 11.74 -2.80 9.80
CA GLY A 68 12.17 -2.17 8.56
C GLY A 68 12.45 -0.67 8.73
N SER A 69 11.57 0.06 9.42
CA SER A 69 11.77 1.49 9.67
C SER A 69 12.99 1.78 10.56
N GLU A 70 13.18 1.00 11.62
CA GLU A 70 14.33 1.12 12.52
C GLU A 70 15.66 0.78 11.81
N ALA A 71 15.66 -0.24 10.95
CA ALA A 71 16.82 -0.58 10.13
C ALA A 71 17.20 0.57 9.17
N ALA A 72 16.21 1.14 8.46
CA ALA A 72 16.43 2.30 7.61
C ALA A 72 16.95 3.50 8.42
N GLY A 73 16.40 3.72 9.62
CA GLY A 73 16.87 4.76 10.54
C GLY A 73 18.35 4.59 10.89
N LYS A 74 18.74 3.36 11.23
CA LYS A 74 20.15 3.02 11.52
C LYS A 74 21.06 3.24 10.32
N ASP A 75 20.67 2.76 9.13
CA ASP A 75 21.49 2.84 7.92
C ASP A 75 21.66 4.28 7.41
N LEU A 76 20.67 5.13 7.64
CA LEU A 76 20.63 6.52 7.16
C LEU A 76 20.99 7.56 8.23
N GLY A 77 21.27 7.14 9.48
CA GLY A 77 21.56 8.03 10.60
C GLY A 77 20.33 8.87 11.03
N VAL A 78 19.11 8.29 10.96
CA VAL A 78 17.83 8.94 11.26
C VAL A 78 17.21 8.32 12.51
N THR A 79 16.78 9.15 13.44
CA THR A 79 16.02 8.70 14.62
C THR A 79 14.57 8.37 14.20
N ILE A 80 14.13 7.15 14.49
CA ILE A 80 12.77 6.70 14.24
C ILE A 80 11.96 6.74 15.53
N GLU A 81 10.83 7.44 15.51
CA GLU A 81 9.81 7.42 16.57
C GLU A 81 8.59 6.61 16.09
N TYR A 82 8.56 5.34 16.44
CA TYR A 82 7.46 4.45 16.05
C TYR A 82 6.33 4.50 17.08
N ASN A 83 5.12 4.81 16.62
CA ASN A 83 3.90 4.81 17.41
C ASN A 83 2.77 4.12 16.65
N SER A 84 1.83 3.48 17.37
CA SER A 84 0.71 2.80 16.73
C SER A 84 -0.57 2.88 17.58
N SER A 85 -1.70 2.86 16.90
CA SER A 85 -3.02 2.71 17.54
C SER A 85 -4.04 2.23 16.53
N GLY A 86 -4.78 1.16 16.86
CA GLY A 86 -5.92 0.69 16.08
C GLY A 86 -7.15 1.61 16.17
N ASP A 87 -7.19 2.56 17.12
CA ASP A 87 -8.22 3.60 17.16
C ASP A 87 -7.85 4.79 16.27
N PRO A 88 -8.66 5.13 15.24
CA PRO A 88 -8.33 6.19 14.30
C PRO A 88 -8.20 7.57 14.97
N GLY A 89 -8.97 7.84 16.02
CA GLY A 89 -8.89 9.10 16.74
C GLY A 89 -7.60 9.20 17.56
N GLN A 90 -7.14 8.11 18.15
CA GLN A 90 -5.82 8.04 18.81
C GLN A 90 -4.70 8.16 17.79
N GLN A 91 -4.81 7.47 16.66
CA GLN A 91 -3.82 7.57 15.58
C GLN A 91 -3.70 9.02 15.08
N ALA A 92 -4.81 9.74 14.90
CA ALA A 92 -4.80 11.17 14.54
C ALA A 92 -4.06 12.02 15.60
N ARG A 93 -4.27 11.75 16.90
CA ARG A 93 -3.54 12.43 17.98
C ARG A 93 -2.03 12.14 17.95
N LEU A 94 -1.62 10.92 17.60
CA LEU A 94 -0.20 10.59 17.44
C LEU A 94 0.43 11.38 16.28
N ILE A 95 -0.29 11.57 15.17
CA ILE A 95 0.14 12.44 14.07
C ILE A 95 0.27 13.89 14.55
N ASP A 96 -0.71 14.42 15.28
CA ASP A 96 -0.67 15.78 15.82
C ASP A 96 0.50 15.98 16.81
N ASN A 97 0.83 14.96 17.60
CA ASN A 97 2.00 14.99 18.48
C ASN A 97 3.30 15.08 17.66
N ALA A 98 3.43 14.30 16.57
CA ALA A 98 4.59 14.39 15.68
C ALA A 98 4.74 15.79 15.06
N VAL A 99 3.63 16.44 14.69
CA VAL A 99 3.63 17.83 14.21
C VAL A 99 4.12 18.79 15.30
N THR A 100 3.64 18.63 16.52
CA THR A 100 4.04 19.46 17.67
C THR A 100 5.53 19.30 18.00
N GLN A 101 6.06 18.09 17.86
CA GLN A 101 7.48 17.77 18.05
C GLN A 101 8.37 18.24 16.89
N ARG A 102 7.78 18.73 15.80
CA ARG A 102 8.48 19.21 14.60
C ARG A 102 9.43 18.16 14.02
N VAL A 103 8.93 16.93 13.82
CA VAL A 103 9.70 15.89 13.14
C VAL A 103 10.05 16.31 11.71
N ASP A 104 11.15 15.82 11.17
CA ASP A 104 11.60 16.18 9.81
C ASP A 104 10.84 15.44 8.71
N GLY A 105 10.16 14.35 9.04
CA GLY A 105 9.33 13.55 8.13
C GLY A 105 8.32 12.70 8.88
N LEU A 106 7.27 12.30 8.19
CA LEU A 106 6.17 11.51 8.76
C LEU A 106 5.81 10.34 7.82
N VAL A 107 5.71 9.16 8.40
CA VAL A 107 5.19 7.95 7.73
C VAL A 107 3.86 7.58 8.37
N VAL A 108 2.80 7.36 7.57
CA VAL A 108 1.44 7.09 8.09
C VAL A 108 0.77 5.97 7.33
N SER A 109 0.21 4.98 8.03
CA SER A 109 -0.76 4.05 7.46
C SER A 109 -2.19 4.59 7.60
N MET A 110 -3.03 4.44 6.56
CA MET A 110 -4.35 5.06 6.52
C MET A 110 -5.48 4.03 6.43
N ALA A 111 -5.68 3.23 7.49
CA ALA A 111 -6.83 2.32 7.57
C ALA A 111 -8.18 3.06 7.48
N ASN A 112 -8.26 4.23 8.13
CA ASN A 112 -9.40 5.13 8.07
C ASN A 112 -8.94 6.51 7.58
N PRO A 113 -8.87 6.73 6.25
CA PRO A 113 -8.37 7.98 5.69
C PRO A 113 -9.14 9.23 6.16
N ASP A 114 -10.48 9.15 6.24
CA ASP A 114 -11.31 10.31 6.59
C ASP A 114 -11.00 10.83 8.00
N ALA A 115 -10.69 9.95 8.94
CA ALA A 115 -10.29 10.34 10.29
C ALA A 115 -8.90 10.98 10.34
N LEU A 116 -7.99 10.61 9.43
CA LEU A 116 -6.58 10.99 9.48
C LEU A 116 -6.23 12.19 8.59
N LEU A 117 -6.97 12.40 7.50
CA LEU A 117 -6.71 13.47 6.54
C LEU A 117 -6.52 14.86 7.17
N PRO A 118 -7.33 15.29 8.17
CA PRO A 118 -7.11 16.59 8.81
C PRO A 118 -5.73 16.72 9.46
N SER A 119 -5.28 15.71 10.21
CA SER A 119 -3.98 15.71 10.88
C SER A 119 -2.81 15.58 9.91
N ILE A 120 -2.96 14.78 8.83
CA ILE A 120 -1.96 14.65 7.76
C ILE A 120 -1.79 16.01 7.04
N ARG A 121 -2.89 16.67 6.66
CA ARG A 121 -2.85 18.00 6.03
C ARG A 121 -2.21 19.06 6.94
N LYS A 122 -2.45 18.96 8.26
CA LYS A 122 -1.78 19.83 9.25
C LYS A 122 -0.27 19.60 9.28
N ALA A 123 0.20 18.34 9.19
CA ALA A 123 1.63 18.04 9.08
C ALA A 123 2.24 18.66 7.83
N ILE A 124 1.58 18.50 6.68
CA ILE A 124 2.03 19.06 5.40
C ILE A 124 2.05 20.60 5.44
N ALA A 125 1.02 21.24 5.99
CA ALA A 125 0.97 22.69 6.17
C ALA A 125 2.08 23.21 7.10
N ALA A 126 2.56 22.38 8.04
CA ALA A 126 3.73 22.67 8.87
C ALA A 126 5.08 22.42 8.15
N GLY A 127 5.08 22.05 6.86
CA GLY A 127 6.28 21.77 6.07
C GLY A 127 6.89 20.39 6.32
N ILE A 128 6.17 19.47 6.96
CA ILE A 128 6.61 18.09 7.21
C ILE A 128 6.20 17.23 6.02
N PRO A 129 7.16 16.67 5.24
CA PRO A 129 6.84 15.73 4.16
C PRO A 129 6.24 14.44 4.72
N VAL A 130 5.23 13.92 4.03
CA VAL A 130 4.50 12.72 4.44
C VAL A 130 4.63 11.64 3.36
N VAL A 131 4.95 10.41 3.76
CA VAL A 131 4.81 9.20 2.97
C VAL A 131 3.73 8.34 3.61
N THR A 132 2.76 7.89 2.83
CA THR A 132 1.75 6.97 3.33
C THR A 132 2.16 5.52 3.06
N ILE A 133 1.69 4.59 3.88
CA ILE A 133 2.01 3.17 3.74
C ILE A 133 0.79 2.28 3.90
N ASN A 134 0.87 1.04 3.39
CA ASN A 134 -0.12 -0.01 3.59
C ASN A 134 -1.52 0.41 3.08
N SER A 135 -2.47 0.61 3.98
CA SER A 135 -3.85 0.98 3.63
C SER A 135 -4.00 2.41 3.14
N GLY A 136 -5.03 2.66 2.32
CA GLY A 136 -5.42 4.01 1.89
C GLY A 136 -4.62 4.54 0.70
N GLU A 137 -4.02 3.68 -0.13
CA GLU A 137 -3.29 4.04 -1.37
C GLU A 137 -4.05 5.08 -2.20
N GLY A 138 -5.34 4.81 -2.49
CA GLY A 138 -6.19 5.68 -3.32
C GLY A 138 -6.44 7.09 -2.75
N ARG A 139 -6.15 7.32 -1.47
CA ARG A 139 -6.32 8.62 -0.78
C ARG A 139 -5.00 9.33 -0.51
N SER A 140 -3.86 8.71 -0.84
CA SER A 140 -2.52 9.23 -0.57
C SER A 140 -2.24 10.56 -1.26
N ALA A 141 -2.56 10.67 -2.54
CA ALA A 141 -2.40 11.92 -3.31
C ALA A 141 -3.32 13.03 -2.79
N GLU A 142 -4.58 12.71 -2.45
CA GLU A 142 -5.53 13.66 -1.84
C GLU A 142 -5.03 14.18 -0.48
N ALA A 143 -4.36 13.33 0.28
CA ALA A 143 -3.74 13.73 1.54
C ALA A 143 -2.60 14.72 1.34
N GLY A 144 -2.03 14.81 0.14
CA GLY A 144 -0.85 15.63 -0.18
C GLY A 144 0.48 14.93 0.16
N ALA A 145 0.47 13.61 0.31
CA ALA A 145 1.68 12.85 0.56
C ALA A 145 2.62 12.86 -0.66
N ILE A 146 3.93 12.81 -0.43
CA ILE A 146 4.94 12.77 -1.50
C ILE A 146 5.04 11.40 -2.18
N GLY A 147 4.40 10.38 -1.63
CA GLY A 147 4.33 9.04 -2.17
C GLY A 147 3.62 8.06 -1.25
N HIS A 148 3.38 6.86 -1.78
CA HIS A 148 2.81 5.74 -1.04
C HIS A 148 3.70 4.50 -1.22
N VAL A 149 3.87 3.71 -0.17
CA VAL A 149 4.57 2.43 -0.20
C VAL A 149 3.65 1.34 0.34
N GLY A 150 3.32 0.36 -0.48
CA GLY A 150 2.40 -0.72 -0.11
C GLY A 150 2.07 -1.60 -1.30
N GLN A 151 1.13 -2.50 -1.16
CA GLN A 151 0.56 -3.20 -2.30
C GLN A 151 -0.77 -2.56 -2.70
N SER A 152 -1.19 -2.73 -3.95
CA SER A 152 -2.58 -2.41 -4.32
C SER A 152 -3.49 -3.48 -3.73
N GLU A 153 -4.23 -3.13 -2.67
CA GLU A 153 -5.03 -4.08 -1.90
C GLU A 153 -6.12 -4.76 -2.73
N LYS A 154 -6.71 -4.01 -3.66
CA LYS A 154 -7.71 -4.56 -4.57
C LYS A 154 -7.10 -5.57 -5.54
N LEU A 155 -5.95 -5.26 -6.16
CA LEU A 155 -5.26 -6.18 -7.08
C LEU A 155 -4.75 -7.42 -6.33
N ALA A 156 -4.26 -7.25 -5.10
CA ALA A 156 -3.83 -8.37 -4.26
C ALA A 156 -5.00 -9.30 -3.91
N GLY A 157 -6.15 -8.73 -3.57
CA GLY A 157 -7.39 -9.47 -3.36
C GLY A 157 -7.83 -10.22 -4.61
N GLU A 158 -7.84 -9.56 -5.77
CA GLU A 158 -8.20 -10.15 -7.06
C GLU A 158 -7.29 -11.35 -7.41
N ALA A 159 -5.98 -11.18 -7.25
CA ALA A 159 -5.01 -12.23 -7.49
C ALA A 159 -5.20 -13.43 -6.53
N ALA A 160 -5.48 -13.17 -5.23
CA ALA A 160 -5.78 -14.21 -4.25
C ALA A 160 -7.07 -14.95 -4.59
N GLY A 161 -8.14 -14.22 -4.95
CA GLY A 161 -9.42 -14.79 -5.37
C GLY A 161 -9.27 -15.66 -6.61
N LYS A 162 -8.57 -15.16 -7.63
CA LYS A 162 -8.27 -15.93 -8.85
C LYS A 162 -7.51 -17.21 -8.54
N ARG A 163 -6.48 -17.15 -7.67
CA ARG A 163 -5.69 -18.34 -7.31
C ARG A 163 -6.52 -19.41 -6.60
N LEU A 164 -7.50 -19.01 -5.77
CA LEU A 164 -8.46 -19.93 -5.16
C LEU A 164 -9.42 -20.54 -6.22
N ALA A 165 -9.89 -19.73 -7.17
CA ALA A 165 -10.73 -20.21 -8.27
C ALA A 165 -9.95 -21.21 -9.16
N ASP A 166 -8.70 -20.92 -9.51
CA ASP A 166 -7.81 -21.79 -10.28
C ASP A 166 -7.53 -23.12 -9.53
N ALA A 167 -7.56 -23.10 -8.18
CA ALA A 167 -7.51 -24.31 -7.34
C ALA A 167 -8.85 -25.09 -7.29
N GLY A 168 -9.83 -24.72 -8.13
CA GLY A 168 -11.11 -25.41 -8.29
C GLY A 168 -12.14 -25.09 -7.22
N LYS A 169 -11.96 -24.03 -6.43
CA LYS A 169 -12.92 -23.61 -5.40
C LYS A 169 -14.09 -22.85 -6.03
N ARG A 170 -15.25 -22.88 -5.36
CA ARG A 170 -16.53 -22.39 -5.93
C ARG A 170 -17.26 -21.38 -5.06
N LYS A 171 -17.02 -21.38 -3.74
CA LYS A 171 -17.62 -20.42 -2.82
C LYS A 171 -16.61 -20.00 -1.76
N LEU A 172 -16.34 -18.70 -1.74
CA LEU A 172 -15.32 -18.08 -0.88
C LEU A 172 -15.96 -17.40 0.33
N LEU A 173 -15.39 -17.63 1.50
CA LEU A 173 -15.58 -16.81 2.69
C LEU A 173 -14.39 -15.85 2.83
N CYS A 174 -14.60 -14.55 2.65
CA CYS A 174 -13.61 -13.52 2.94
C CYS A 174 -13.79 -12.99 4.36
N VAL A 175 -12.72 -12.96 5.16
CA VAL A 175 -12.77 -12.63 6.59
C VAL A 175 -12.06 -11.32 6.85
N ILE A 176 -12.81 -10.22 7.02
CA ILE A 176 -12.30 -8.89 7.39
C ILE A 176 -12.03 -8.89 8.90
N HIS A 177 -10.80 -8.54 9.29
CA HIS A 177 -10.34 -8.55 10.69
C HIS A 177 -10.36 -7.19 11.38
N GLU A 178 -10.52 -6.12 10.61
CA GLU A 178 -10.60 -4.73 11.10
C GLU A 178 -11.76 -4.00 10.44
N ALA A 179 -12.81 -3.75 11.22
CA ALA A 179 -13.94 -2.97 10.77
C ALA A 179 -13.51 -1.52 10.43
N GLY A 180 -13.93 -1.02 9.26
CA GLY A 180 -13.60 0.34 8.82
C GLY A 180 -12.20 0.51 8.20
N ASN A 181 -11.40 -0.57 8.10
CA ASN A 181 -10.16 -0.57 7.33
C ASN A 181 -10.46 -0.66 5.83
N VAL A 182 -10.16 0.42 5.10
CA VAL A 182 -10.40 0.48 3.64
C VAL A 182 -9.59 -0.56 2.88
N GLY A 183 -8.34 -0.84 3.30
CA GLY A 183 -7.49 -1.85 2.66
C GLY A 183 -8.07 -3.26 2.80
N ALA A 184 -8.59 -3.63 4.00
CA ALA A 184 -9.25 -4.91 4.21
C ALA A 184 -10.53 -5.04 3.37
N SER A 185 -11.29 -3.96 3.23
CA SER A 185 -12.47 -3.91 2.36
C SER A 185 -12.09 -4.08 0.88
N ASP A 186 -11.03 -3.42 0.44
CA ASP A 186 -10.50 -3.51 -0.93
C ASP A 186 -9.99 -4.93 -1.25
N ARG A 187 -9.34 -5.62 -0.28
CA ARG A 187 -8.93 -7.04 -0.44
C ARG A 187 -10.14 -7.94 -0.70
N CYS A 188 -11.21 -7.83 0.09
CA CYS A 188 -12.42 -8.63 -0.13
C CYS A 188 -13.16 -8.26 -1.42
N ALA A 189 -13.20 -6.97 -1.79
CA ALA A 189 -13.77 -6.53 -3.06
C ALA A 189 -12.97 -7.08 -4.25
N GLY A 190 -11.65 -7.03 -4.18
CA GLY A 190 -10.76 -7.64 -5.17
C GLY A 190 -10.94 -9.16 -5.23
N ALA A 191 -10.95 -9.84 -4.07
CA ALA A 191 -11.17 -11.29 -4.01
C ALA A 191 -12.50 -11.69 -4.64
N THR A 192 -13.56 -10.92 -4.42
CA THR A 192 -14.84 -11.12 -5.10
C THR A 192 -14.73 -10.94 -6.62
N GLN A 193 -13.96 -9.97 -7.08
CA GLN A 193 -13.73 -9.75 -8.51
C GLN A 193 -12.99 -10.93 -9.16
N GLY A 194 -11.95 -11.45 -8.49
CA GLY A 194 -11.13 -12.55 -9.01
C GLY A 194 -11.75 -13.94 -8.84
N PHE A 195 -12.59 -14.13 -7.82
CA PHE A 195 -13.20 -15.43 -7.49
C PHE A 195 -14.65 -15.56 -7.94
N GLY A 196 -15.45 -14.50 -7.82
CA GLY A 196 -16.90 -14.48 -8.11
C GLY A 196 -17.74 -14.67 -6.85
N ASN A 197 -18.21 -15.88 -6.59
CA ASN A 197 -19.15 -16.20 -5.51
C ASN A 197 -18.49 -16.08 -4.11
N THR A 198 -18.59 -14.91 -3.50
CA THR A 198 -17.92 -14.58 -2.23
C THR A 198 -18.93 -14.10 -1.19
N VAL A 199 -18.82 -14.63 0.02
CA VAL A 199 -19.47 -14.14 1.24
C VAL A 199 -18.43 -13.46 2.10
N THR A 200 -18.76 -12.34 2.72
CA THR A 200 -17.85 -11.61 3.61
C THR A 200 -18.41 -11.59 5.03
N ILE A 201 -17.53 -11.88 6.00
CA ILE A 201 -17.82 -11.66 7.43
C ILE A 201 -16.79 -10.69 8.01
N GLN A 202 -17.18 -10.03 9.10
CA GLN A 202 -16.29 -9.18 9.89
C GLN A 202 -16.04 -9.84 11.26
N VAL A 203 -14.79 -9.79 11.72
CA VAL A 203 -14.36 -10.27 13.02
C VAL A 203 -13.52 -9.18 13.70
N ASP A 204 -13.28 -9.30 15.01
CA ASP A 204 -12.39 -8.41 15.74
C ASP A 204 -11.06 -9.12 16.00
N ILE A 205 -9.96 -8.61 15.45
CA ILE A 205 -8.62 -9.18 15.61
C ILE A 205 -8.21 -9.31 17.08
N ASN A 206 -8.77 -8.47 17.97
CA ASN A 206 -8.48 -8.49 19.40
C ASN A 206 -9.26 -9.59 20.16
N ASN A 207 -10.16 -10.33 19.48
CA ASN A 207 -10.95 -11.41 20.08
C ASN A 207 -10.74 -12.75 19.34
N PRO A 208 -9.61 -13.45 19.56
CA PRO A 208 -9.27 -14.67 18.84
C PRO A 208 -10.30 -15.80 18.98
N VAL A 209 -11.01 -15.87 20.10
CA VAL A 209 -12.04 -16.90 20.34
C VAL A 209 -13.27 -16.64 19.48
N ASP A 210 -13.71 -15.38 19.41
CA ASP A 210 -14.84 -14.98 18.56
C ASP A 210 -14.53 -15.17 17.06
N ILE A 211 -13.30 -14.89 16.63
CA ILE A 211 -12.85 -15.13 15.25
C ILE A 211 -13.11 -16.60 14.86
N GLN A 212 -12.59 -17.55 15.64
CA GLN A 212 -12.74 -18.98 15.37
C GLN A 212 -14.20 -19.41 15.36
N ALA A 213 -14.99 -18.93 16.35
CA ALA A 213 -16.41 -19.25 16.48
C ALA A 213 -17.24 -18.70 15.30
N ARG A 214 -16.96 -17.48 14.84
CA ARG A 214 -17.67 -16.88 13.67
C ARG A 214 -17.35 -17.58 12.37
N ILE A 215 -16.09 -17.95 12.14
CA ILE A 215 -15.68 -18.69 10.95
C ILE A 215 -16.33 -20.09 10.98
N LYS A 216 -16.27 -20.80 12.11
CA LYS A 216 -16.99 -22.06 12.32
C LYS A 216 -18.47 -21.93 11.99
N GLY A 217 -19.14 -20.94 12.62
CA GLY A 217 -20.59 -20.72 12.40
C GLY A 217 -20.95 -20.43 10.94
N ALA A 218 -20.10 -19.65 10.23
CA ALA A 218 -20.32 -19.37 8.81
C ALA A 218 -20.21 -20.64 7.94
N LEU A 219 -19.24 -21.52 8.22
CA LEU A 219 -19.03 -22.79 7.52
C LEU A 219 -20.13 -23.82 7.83
N GLU A 220 -20.64 -23.83 9.07
CA GLU A 220 -21.79 -24.68 9.45
C GLU A 220 -23.10 -24.20 8.84
N ALA A 221 -23.32 -22.89 8.76
CA ALA A 221 -24.52 -22.30 8.19
C ALA A 221 -24.58 -22.45 6.65
N ASP A 222 -23.43 -22.51 6.00
CA ASP A 222 -23.32 -22.61 4.55
C ASP A 222 -22.23 -23.64 4.15
N PRO A 223 -22.58 -24.92 4.13
CA PRO A 223 -21.63 -25.99 3.77
C PRO A 223 -21.11 -25.94 2.32
N ALA A 224 -21.68 -25.08 1.47
CA ALA A 224 -21.19 -24.87 0.11
C ALA A 224 -19.90 -24.03 0.08
N ILE A 225 -19.53 -23.35 1.17
CA ILE A 225 -18.26 -22.61 1.29
C ILE A 225 -17.13 -23.65 1.29
N ASP A 226 -16.26 -23.59 0.27
CA ASP A 226 -15.14 -24.50 0.07
C ASP A 226 -13.77 -23.79 0.05
N ALA A 227 -13.77 -22.47 0.28
CA ALA A 227 -12.58 -21.66 0.47
C ALA A 227 -12.78 -20.60 1.57
N VAL A 228 -11.71 -20.31 2.33
CA VAL A 228 -11.64 -19.22 3.31
C VAL A 228 -10.40 -18.39 3.00
N LEU A 229 -10.57 -17.08 2.86
CA LEU A 229 -9.47 -16.12 2.74
C LEU A 229 -9.44 -15.25 4.00
N ALA A 230 -8.45 -15.51 4.86
CA ALA A 230 -8.11 -14.66 5.99
C ALA A 230 -7.26 -13.48 5.51
N LEU A 231 -7.53 -12.28 6.03
CA LEU A 231 -6.81 -11.08 5.55
C LEU A 231 -5.63 -10.67 6.45
N ASN A 232 -5.26 -11.54 7.41
CA ASN A 232 -4.13 -11.34 8.32
C ASN A 232 -3.63 -12.69 8.84
N SER A 233 -2.33 -12.80 9.11
CA SER A 233 -1.69 -14.04 9.58
C SER A 233 -2.21 -14.56 10.92
N GLN A 234 -2.64 -13.67 11.85
CA GLN A 234 -3.21 -14.09 13.13
C GLN A 234 -4.62 -14.68 12.97
N VAL A 235 -5.39 -14.18 11.99
CA VAL A 235 -6.71 -14.73 11.64
C VAL A 235 -6.58 -16.09 10.96
N ALA A 236 -5.48 -16.33 10.22
CA ALA A 236 -5.26 -17.57 9.51
C ALA A 236 -5.30 -18.81 10.43
N ALA A 237 -4.62 -18.77 11.57
CA ALA A 237 -4.63 -19.86 12.55
C ALA A 237 -6.04 -20.14 13.08
N ARG A 238 -6.84 -19.09 13.30
CA ARG A 238 -8.24 -19.20 13.73
C ARG A 238 -9.15 -19.73 12.61
N ALA A 239 -8.86 -19.37 11.37
CA ALA A 239 -9.60 -19.87 10.21
C ALA A 239 -9.37 -21.39 10.03
N VAL A 240 -8.13 -21.86 10.18
CA VAL A 240 -7.83 -23.29 10.17
C VAL A 240 -8.55 -24.01 11.31
N GLY A 241 -8.50 -23.48 12.54
CA GLY A 241 -9.22 -24.05 13.69
C GLY A 241 -10.73 -24.06 13.49
N GLY A 242 -11.31 -22.95 13.00
CA GLY A 242 -12.75 -22.86 12.72
C GLY A 242 -13.23 -23.85 11.65
N ALA A 243 -12.42 -24.08 10.60
CA ALA A 243 -12.71 -25.09 9.58
C ALA A 243 -12.67 -26.51 10.16
N GLN A 244 -11.68 -26.82 11.03
CA GLN A 244 -11.59 -28.11 11.72
C GLN A 244 -12.78 -28.34 12.66
N ASP A 245 -13.14 -27.35 13.46
CA ASP A 245 -14.27 -27.41 14.40
C ASP A 245 -15.62 -27.57 13.68
N ALA A 246 -15.77 -26.97 12.49
CA ALA A 246 -16.93 -27.12 11.62
C ALA A 246 -16.91 -28.46 10.85
N ARG A 247 -15.85 -29.24 10.93
CA ARG A 247 -15.60 -30.43 10.08
C ARG A 247 -15.72 -30.09 8.58
N SER A 248 -15.35 -28.87 8.21
CA SER A 248 -15.40 -28.38 6.84
C SER A 248 -14.15 -28.80 6.07
N THR A 249 -14.32 -29.08 4.79
CA THR A 249 -13.21 -29.33 3.83
C THR A 249 -12.75 -28.06 3.12
N ALA A 250 -13.18 -26.89 3.59
CA ALA A 250 -12.80 -25.61 3.02
C ALA A 250 -11.28 -25.40 3.08
N THR A 251 -10.70 -25.06 1.95
CA THR A 251 -9.29 -24.70 1.85
C THR A 251 -9.07 -23.30 2.42
N VAL A 252 -8.07 -23.14 3.28
CA VAL A 252 -7.74 -21.83 3.86
C VAL A 252 -6.53 -21.23 3.15
N ALA A 253 -6.63 -19.95 2.82
CA ALA A 253 -5.52 -19.10 2.37
C ALA A 253 -5.51 -17.82 3.22
N THR A 254 -4.38 -17.09 3.21
CA THR A 254 -4.26 -15.90 4.03
C THR A 254 -3.48 -14.80 3.33
N PHE A 255 -3.54 -13.62 3.92
CA PHE A 255 -2.56 -12.56 3.77
C PHE A 255 -1.58 -12.64 4.92
N ASP A 256 -0.38 -12.13 4.67
CA ASP A 256 0.73 -11.96 5.59
C ASP A 256 1.40 -13.25 6.07
N LEU A 257 2.66 -13.13 6.41
CA LEU A 257 3.50 -14.19 6.92
C LEU A 257 3.73 -14.01 8.43
N ASN A 258 3.81 -15.12 9.13
CA ASN A 258 4.41 -15.28 10.44
C ASN A 258 4.89 -16.74 10.57
N THR A 259 5.52 -17.10 11.67
CA THR A 259 6.05 -18.45 11.89
C THR A 259 4.95 -19.53 11.84
N ASP A 260 3.73 -19.23 12.33
CA ASP A 260 2.61 -20.16 12.32
C ASP A 260 2.08 -20.38 10.90
N VAL A 261 2.00 -19.32 10.08
CA VAL A 261 1.61 -19.40 8.67
C VAL A 261 2.62 -20.23 7.87
N VAL A 262 3.93 -20.01 8.10
CA VAL A 262 4.99 -20.83 7.48
C VAL A 262 4.82 -22.31 7.84
N ALA A 263 4.61 -22.63 9.13
CA ALA A 263 4.37 -24.00 9.57
C ALA A 263 3.09 -24.59 8.97
N ALA A 264 2.01 -23.82 8.88
CA ALA A 264 0.73 -24.27 8.32
C ALA A 264 0.80 -24.52 6.80
N ILE A 265 1.55 -23.73 6.05
CA ILE A 265 1.81 -23.94 4.61
C ILE A 265 2.61 -25.24 4.41
N ARG A 266 3.68 -25.45 5.20
CA ARG A 266 4.46 -26.70 5.16
C ARG A 266 3.62 -27.93 5.46
N ALA A 267 2.74 -27.83 6.46
CA ALA A 267 1.81 -28.91 6.84
C ALA A 267 0.67 -29.12 5.84
N GLY A 268 0.44 -28.19 4.89
CA GLY A 268 -0.67 -28.24 3.94
C GLY A 268 -2.01 -27.80 4.53
N SER A 269 -2.03 -27.19 5.73
CA SER A 269 -3.23 -26.60 6.35
C SER A 269 -3.61 -25.26 5.77
N LEU A 270 -2.64 -24.54 5.17
CA LEU A 270 -2.84 -23.34 4.36
C LEU A 270 -2.36 -23.61 2.93
N LEU A 271 -3.14 -23.14 1.96
CA LEU A 271 -2.81 -23.28 0.54
C LEU A 271 -1.71 -22.31 0.12
N PHE A 272 -1.84 -21.04 0.52
CA PHE A 272 -0.85 -20.00 0.29
C PHE A 272 -1.04 -18.82 1.26
N ALA A 273 -0.04 -17.98 1.33
CA ALA A 273 -0.12 -16.62 1.88
C ALA A 273 0.19 -15.58 0.80
N VAL A 274 -0.54 -14.47 0.81
CA VAL A 274 -0.19 -13.26 0.06
C VAL A 274 0.81 -12.48 0.89
N ASP A 275 2.03 -12.37 0.42
CA ASP A 275 3.09 -11.62 1.06
C ASP A 275 3.18 -10.22 0.45
N GLN A 276 3.01 -9.23 1.27
CA GLN A 276 3.07 -7.82 0.88
C GLN A 276 4.38 -7.14 1.30
N GLN A 277 5.37 -7.90 1.75
CA GLN A 277 6.73 -7.46 2.07
C GLN A 277 6.74 -6.28 3.05
N GLN A 278 6.18 -6.49 4.21
CA GLN A 278 5.96 -5.47 5.24
C GLN A 278 7.23 -4.78 5.73
N TYR A 279 8.38 -5.46 5.68
CA TYR A 279 9.68 -4.86 6.00
C TYR A 279 9.99 -3.68 5.06
N GLU A 280 9.73 -3.85 3.74
CA GLU A 280 9.91 -2.78 2.76
C GLU A 280 8.95 -1.61 3.01
N GLN A 281 7.73 -1.88 3.49
CA GLN A 281 6.78 -0.83 3.86
C GLN A 281 7.26 0.02 5.04
N GLY A 282 8.15 -0.51 5.87
CA GLY A 282 8.85 0.25 6.91
C GLY A 282 10.10 0.96 6.41
N TYR A 283 10.93 0.27 5.64
CA TYR A 283 12.25 0.73 5.21
C TYR A 283 12.19 1.83 4.14
N LEU A 284 11.48 1.57 3.04
CA LEU A 284 11.46 2.47 1.88
C LEU A 284 10.92 3.87 2.17
N PRO A 285 9.87 4.09 3.00
CA PRO A 285 9.40 5.43 3.32
C PRO A 285 10.46 6.34 3.93
N VAL A 286 11.34 5.79 4.78
CA VAL A 286 12.45 6.54 5.40
C VAL A 286 13.48 6.96 4.34
N VAL A 287 13.79 6.05 3.39
CA VAL A 287 14.65 6.35 2.23
C VAL A 287 14.03 7.45 1.36
N MET A 288 12.72 7.35 1.07
CA MET A 288 11.99 8.34 0.27
C MET A 288 12.01 9.72 0.93
N LEU A 289 11.77 9.78 2.25
CA LEU A 289 11.84 11.02 3.02
C LEU A 289 13.26 11.60 3.01
N LYS A 290 14.30 10.77 3.12
CA LYS A 290 15.71 11.22 3.06
C LYS A 290 16.04 11.83 1.71
N LEU A 291 15.68 11.17 0.62
CA LEU A 291 15.90 11.66 -0.74
C LEU A 291 15.12 12.96 -1.00
N TYR A 292 13.89 13.04 -0.52
CA TYR A 292 13.08 14.24 -0.67
C TYR A 292 13.62 15.41 0.16
N LYS A 293 13.96 15.17 1.42
CA LYS A 293 14.46 16.23 2.31
C LYS A 293 15.81 16.77 1.87
N SER A 294 16.70 15.90 1.38
CA SER A 294 18.05 16.30 0.95
C SER A 294 18.10 16.90 -0.45
N ASN A 295 17.29 16.43 -1.38
CA ASN A 295 17.44 16.73 -2.81
C ASN A 295 16.11 17.05 -3.53
N LEU A 296 14.97 17.05 -2.83
CA LEU A 296 13.62 17.15 -3.41
C LEU A 296 13.30 16.04 -4.43
N ASN A 297 13.99 14.90 -4.35
CA ASN A 297 13.72 13.77 -5.23
C ASN A 297 12.46 13.02 -4.76
N THR A 298 11.57 12.73 -5.71
CA THR A 298 10.39 11.90 -5.49
C THR A 298 10.59 10.52 -6.11
N VAL A 299 10.38 9.47 -5.33
CA VAL A 299 10.43 8.08 -5.79
C VAL A 299 9.08 7.70 -6.40
N GLY A 300 9.11 6.89 -7.46
CA GLY A 300 7.89 6.43 -8.14
C GLY A 300 7.26 7.47 -9.08
N GLY A 301 7.80 8.70 -9.17
CA GLY A 301 7.24 9.74 -10.02
C GLY A 301 5.79 10.11 -9.62
N GLY A 302 5.50 10.11 -8.32
CA GLY A 302 4.16 10.36 -7.77
C GLY A 302 3.22 9.16 -7.81
N ARG A 303 3.67 7.99 -8.33
CA ARG A 303 2.91 6.74 -8.26
C ARG A 303 3.30 5.95 -7.00
N PRO A 304 2.40 5.05 -6.50
CA PRO A 304 2.73 4.15 -5.43
C PRO A 304 3.93 3.26 -5.75
N VAL A 305 4.79 3.03 -4.75
CA VAL A 305 5.85 2.02 -4.80
C VAL A 305 5.24 0.71 -4.31
N GLN A 306 5.09 -0.24 -5.22
CA GLN A 306 4.42 -1.51 -4.93
C GLN A 306 5.37 -2.48 -4.22
N THR A 307 4.94 -3.04 -3.09
CA THR A 307 5.67 -4.06 -2.32
C THR A 307 5.06 -5.46 -2.45
N GLY A 308 4.04 -5.62 -3.30
CA GLY A 308 3.34 -6.88 -3.53
C GLY A 308 2.20 -6.72 -4.54
N PRO A 309 1.38 -7.76 -4.74
CA PRO A 309 1.40 -9.04 -4.03
C PRO A 309 2.48 -10.02 -4.52
N ALA A 310 3.13 -10.72 -3.60
CA ALA A 310 3.84 -11.94 -3.86
C ALA A 310 3.07 -13.12 -3.25
N PHE A 311 3.32 -14.34 -3.71
CA PHE A 311 2.66 -15.53 -3.16
C PHE A 311 3.67 -16.48 -2.55
N VAL A 312 3.41 -16.89 -1.31
CA VAL A 312 4.18 -17.91 -0.61
C VAL A 312 3.30 -19.14 -0.45
N ASP A 313 3.75 -20.23 -0.98
CA ASP A 313 3.10 -21.53 -0.94
C ASP A 313 4.11 -22.66 -0.61
N ARG A 314 3.70 -23.90 -0.77
CA ARG A 314 4.53 -25.05 -0.44
C ARG A 314 5.83 -25.15 -1.25
N ASP A 315 5.85 -24.57 -2.45
CA ASP A 315 7.01 -24.67 -3.36
C ASP A 315 8.13 -23.69 -2.98
N ASN A 316 7.81 -22.59 -2.27
CA ASN A 316 8.77 -21.53 -1.97
C ASN A 316 8.82 -21.11 -0.48
N VAL A 317 7.99 -21.65 0.40
CA VAL A 317 7.93 -21.26 1.82
C VAL A 317 9.26 -21.45 2.55
N ASP A 318 10.07 -22.42 2.17
CA ASP A 318 11.36 -22.68 2.80
C ASP A 318 12.38 -21.56 2.54
N ALA A 319 12.27 -20.88 1.40
CA ALA A 319 13.15 -19.76 1.05
C ALA A 319 12.95 -18.53 1.95
N VAL A 320 11.75 -18.36 2.54
CA VAL A 320 11.43 -17.20 3.37
C VAL A 320 11.33 -17.52 4.87
N ALA A 321 11.33 -18.79 5.24
CA ALA A 321 11.03 -19.23 6.60
C ALA A 321 11.98 -18.67 7.67
N GLU A 322 13.29 -18.65 7.40
CA GLU A 322 14.27 -18.07 8.30
C GLU A 322 14.11 -16.56 8.43
N LEU A 323 13.85 -15.87 7.32
CA LEU A 323 13.65 -14.42 7.28
C LEU A 323 12.40 -13.99 8.05
N VAL A 324 11.33 -14.79 7.97
CA VAL A 324 10.12 -14.62 8.80
C VAL A 324 10.45 -14.74 10.28
N GLY A 325 11.24 -15.74 10.67
CA GLY A 325 11.70 -15.92 12.05
C GLY A 325 12.58 -14.75 12.56
N GLN A 326 13.34 -14.14 11.67
CA GLN A 326 14.18 -12.96 11.96
C GLN A 326 13.38 -11.63 11.98
N GLY A 327 12.12 -11.63 11.56
CA GLY A 327 11.29 -10.43 11.46
C GLY A 327 11.73 -9.46 10.36
N THR A 328 12.26 -10.00 9.26
CA THR A 328 12.69 -9.25 8.07
C THR A 328 11.83 -9.59 6.84
N ARG A 329 10.86 -10.50 7.03
CA ARG A 329 9.90 -10.84 5.99
C ARG A 329 8.50 -10.99 6.56
#